data_69cf00e72a3add60c9ed5c5e4b78487c
#
_entry.id   69cf00e72a3add60c9ed5c5e4b78487c
#
_cell.length_a   1.000
_cell.length_b   1.000
_cell.length_c   1.000
_cell.angle_alpha   90.00
_cell.angle_beta   90.00
_cell.angle_gamma   90.00
#
_symmetry.space_group_name_H-M   'P 1'
#
loop_
_entity.id
_entity.type
_entity.pdbx_description
1 polymer ?
#
loop_
_entity_poly.entity_id
_entity_poly.type
_entity_poly.pdbx_seq_one_letter_code
_entity_poly.pdbx_strand_id
1 'polypeptide(L)' 'MEDNFESLKVMVIDDSKTIRRTAETLLKKAGCSVITATDGFDALSKIADTQPNIIFVDIMMPRLDG' A
#
# COMPACT_ATOMS: atom_id res chain seq x y z
N MET A 1 -6.85 1.10 23.55
CA MET A 1 -6.50 1.19 23.32
C MET A 1 -6.37 1.70 22.55
N GLU A 2 -6.14 2.00 22.21
CA GLU A 2 -6.06 2.52 21.56
C GLU A 2 -5.42 2.48 20.58
N ASP A 3 -5.18 2.03 20.03
CA ASP A 3 -4.62 1.90 19.07
C ASP A 3 -5.00 2.68 18.08
N ASN A 4 -4.54 3.24 17.64
CA ASN A 4 -4.83 4.06 16.87
C ASN A 4 -4.36 3.83 15.57
N PHE A 5 -4.90 2.97 14.80
CA PHE A 5 -4.57 2.76 13.44
C PHE A 5 -4.88 3.96 12.60
N GLU A 6 -5.66 4.87 13.14
CA GLU A 6 -5.96 6.06 12.41
C GLU A 6 -4.78 6.89 12.04
N SER A 7 -3.72 6.76 12.77
CA SER A 7 -2.55 7.56 12.46
C SER A 7 -1.56 6.82 11.60
N LEU A 8 -1.87 5.61 11.19
CA LEU A 8 -0.96 4.86 10.35
C LEU A 8 -1.25 5.13 8.89
N LYS A 9 -0.19 5.37 8.13
CA LYS A 9 -0.29 5.51 6.70
C LYS A 9 0.30 4.27 6.10
N VAL A 10 -0.45 3.57 5.30
CA VAL A 10 -0.03 2.31 4.72
C VAL A 10 0.00 2.47 3.21
N MET A 11 1.11 2.12 2.59
CA MET A 11 1.20 2.15 1.14
C MET A 11 1.11 0.73 0.62
N VAL A 12 0.29 0.50 -0.39
CA VAL A 12 0.13 -0.80 -0.99
C VAL A 12 0.63 -0.71 -2.42
N ILE A 13 1.63 -1.50 -2.76
CA ILE A 13 2.21 -1.50 -4.09
C ILE A 13 1.88 -2.81 -4.77
N ASP A 14 1.08 -2.76 -5.83
CA ASP A 14 0.68 -3.97 -6.51
C ASP A 14 0.19 -3.56 -7.89
N ASP A 15 0.57 -4.29 -8.92
CA ASP A 15 0.17 -3.93 -10.26
C ASP A 15 -1.26 -4.39 -10.55
N SER A 16 -1.89 -5.12 -9.68
CA SER A 16 -3.26 -5.56 -9.87
C SER A 16 -4.21 -4.57 -9.24
N LYS A 17 -5.04 -3.97 -10.04
CA LYS A 17 -6.00 -3.00 -9.55
C LYS A 17 -6.95 -3.64 -8.54
N THR A 18 -7.37 -4.86 -8.80
CA THR A 18 -8.29 -5.55 -7.90
C THR A 18 -7.66 -5.78 -6.53
N ILE A 19 -6.40 -6.21 -6.52
CA ILE A 19 -5.73 -6.45 -5.27
C ILE A 19 -5.53 -5.14 -4.50
N ARG A 20 -5.12 -4.08 -5.19
CA ARG A 20 -4.94 -2.79 -4.53
C ARG A 20 -6.24 -2.32 -3.91
N ARG A 21 -7.35 -2.49 -4.63
CA ARG A 21 -8.61 -2.04 -4.14
C ARG A 21 -9.07 -2.84 -2.94
N THR A 22 -8.87 -4.15 -2.97
CA THR A 22 -9.24 -5.00 -1.86
C THR A 22 -8.43 -4.62 -0.62
N ALA A 23 -7.13 -4.47 -0.78
CA ALA A 23 -6.29 -4.13 0.35
C ALA A 23 -6.66 -2.76 0.91
N GLU A 24 -6.93 -1.81 0.02
CA GLU A 24 -7.31 -0.48 0.45
C GLU A 24 -8.59 -0.52 1.27
N THR A 25 -9.57 -1.27 0.82
CA THR A 25 -10.83 -1.37 1.52
C THR A 25 -10.64 -1.95 2.91
N LEU A 26 -9.87 -3.02 3.00
CA LEU A 26 -9.67 -3.66 4.28
C LEU A 26 -8.90 -2.78 5.25
N LEU A 27 -7.88 -2.10 4.76
CA LEU A 27 -7.08 -1.26 5.63
C LEU A 27 -7.85 -0.02 6.07
N LYS A 28 -8.66 0.52 5.21
CA LYS A 28 -9.48 1.66 5.59
C LYS A 28 -10.49 1.28 6.65
N LYS A 29 -10.99 0.06 6.60
CA LYS A 29 -11.90 -0.40 7.62
C LYS A 29 -11.22 -0.48 8.96
N ALA A 30 -9.92 -0.72 8.97
CA ALA A 30 -9.17 -0.78 10.21
C ALA A 30 -8.78 0.62 10.71
N GLY A 31 -9.08 1.65 9.93
CA GLY A 31 -8.77 3.01 10.35
C GLY A 31 -7.50 3.59 9.78
N CYS A 32 -6.83 2.86 8.89
CA CYS A 32 -5.58 3.34 8.32
C CYS A 32 -5.84 4.31 7.18
N SER A 33 -4.88 5.18 6.95
CA SER A 33 -4.85 5.96 5.72
C SER A 33 -4.12 5.11 4.70
N VAL A 34 -4.63 5.00 3.51
CA VAL A 34 -4.07 4.10 2.52
C VAL A 34 -3.64 4.85 1.27
N ILE A 35 -2.43 4.57 0.82
CA ILE A 35 -1.91 5.12 -0.41
C ILE A 35 -1.64 3.92 -1.31
N THR A 36 -2.05 3.96 -2.54
CA THR A 36 -1.81 2.86 -3.46
C THR A 36 -0.83 3.27 -4.53
N ALA A 37 -0.05 2.32 -5.00
CA ALA A 37 0.89 2.55 -6.07
C ALA A 37 0.91 1.34 -6.98
N THR A 38 1.14 1.55 -8.26
CA THR A 38 1.11 0.46 -9.21
C THR A 38 2.43 -0.25 -9.32
N ASP A 39 3.50 0.43 -9.04
CA ASP A 39 4.84 -0.17 -9.12
C ASP A 39 5.80 0.64 -8.28
N GLY A 40 7.05 0.25 -8.31
CA GLY A 40 8.05 0.91 -7.49
C GLY A 40 8.29 2.36 -7.84
N PHE A 41 8.21 2.69 -9.12
CA PHE A 41 8.42 4.08 -9.52
C PHE A 41 7.27 4.96 -9.05
N ASP A 42 6.06 4.46 -9.16
CA ASP A 42 4.91 5.19 -8.69
C ASP A 42 5.01 5.36 -7.18
N ALA A 43 5.46 4.32 -6.50
CA ALA A 43 5.62 4.36 -5.06
C ALA A 43 6.64 5.41 -4.65
N LEU A 44 7.77 5.45 -5.35
CA LEU A 44 8.80 6.42 -5.00
C LEU A 44 8.31 7.85 -5.14
N SER A 45 7.52 8.12 -6.17
CA SER A 45 7.03 9.46 -6.33
C SER A 45 6.04 9.84 -5.24
N LYS A 46 5.36 8.87 -4.66
CA LYS A 46 4.39 9.14 -3.62
C LYS A 46 4.98 9.11 -2.22
N ILE A 47 6.03 8.37 -2.02
CA ILE A 47 6.65 8.27 -0.70
C ILE A 47 7.09 9.62 -0.17
N ALA A 48 7.69 10.42 -1.01
CA ALA A 48 8.18 11.72 -0.56
C ALA A 48 7.05 12.61 -0.03
N ASP A 49 5.89 12.51 -0.65
CA ASP A 49 4.77 13.33 -0.23
C ASP A 49 4.00 12.74 0.93
N THR A 50 3.89 11.43 0.98
CA THR A 50 2.97 10.81 1.93
C THR A 50 3.69 10.25 3.14
N GLN A 51 4.94 9.87 2.99
CA GLN A 51 5.74 9.33 4.10
C GLN A 51 4.99 8.21 4.84
N PRO A 52 4.73 7.10 4.16
CA PRO A 52 3.96 6.03 4.79
C PRO A 52 4.73 5.37 5.93
N ASN A 53 4.03 4.87 6.89
CA ASN A 53 4.62 4.16 8.02
C ASN A 53 4.91 2.71 7.65
N ILE A 54 4.08 2.13 6.79
CA ILE A 54 4.19 0.74 6.41
C ILE A 54 4.03 0.63 4.92
N ILE A 55 4.81 -0.21 4.28
CA ILE A 55 4.70 -0.42 2.85
C ILE A 55 4.51 -1.91 2.60
N PHE A 56 3.40 -2.27 1.94
CA PHE A 56 3.16 -3.63 1.52
C PHE A 56 3.51 -3.74 0.07
N VAL A 57 4.39 -4.65 -0.29
CA VAL A 57 4.80 -4.84 -1.65
C VAL A 57 4.43 -6.25 -2.08
N ASP A 58 3.80 -6.38 -3.23
CA ASP A 58 3.49 -7.68 -3.76
C ASP A 58 4.73 -8.25 -4.40
N ILE A 59 5.28 -9.28 -3.78
CA ILE A 59 6.46 -9.86 -4.29
C ILE A 59 6.18 -11.05 -5.11
N MET A 60 4.96 -11.42 -5.35
CA MET A 60 4.67 -12.49 -6.14
C MET A 60 4.69 -12.03 -7.53
N MET A 61 5.74 -11.59 -8.07
CA MET A 61 5.80 -11.13 -9.36
C MET A 61 6.14 -12.21 -10.24
N PRO A 62 5.28 -12.65 -10.98
CA PRO A 62 5.51 -13.81 -11.75
C PRO A 62 6.51 -13.66 -12.82
N ARG A 63 6.93 -12.65 -13.14
CA ARG A 63 7.72 -12.57 -14.06
C ARG A 63 8.97 -12.81 -13.87
N LEU A 64 9.44 -13.10 -13.35
CA LEU A 64 10.57 -13.20 -13.10
C LEU A 64 11.14 -14.26 -13.48
N ASP A 65 11.12 -14.86 -13.83
CA ASP A 65 11.64 -15.84 -13.99
C ASP A 65 12.31 -15.83 -14.75
N GLY A 66 12.41 -15.59 -14.89
CA GLY A 66 13.10 -15.57 -15.65
C GLY A 66 13.53 -16.04 -16.11
#